data_f44534fb74df619ba4fe1522bd7210e9
#
_entry.id   f44534fb74df619ba4fe1522bd7210e9
#
_cell.length_a   1.000
_cell.length_b   1.000
_cell.length_c   1.000
_cell.angle_alpha   90.00
_cell.angle_beta   90.00
_cell.angle_gamma   90.00
#
_symmetry.space_group_name_H-M   'P 1'
#
loop_
_entity.id
_entity.type
_entity.pdbx_description
1 polymer ?
#
loop_
_entity_poly.entity_id
_entity_poly.type
_entity_poly.pdbx_seq_one_letter_code
_entity_poly.pdbx_strand_id
1 'polypeptide(L)'
;MFTFTLKQTMAVTCATIELINQYDEYKHQDGELDAAQIRRWSGELMIDTGAIRLAINEEIKNKLGLRKGTMTNITLADGSISQIEMVGGVKIRFGDRICYTGAFVLPQNTEPLMGCIPLEEMDLVVIPSENRLEYNPKHPDGALFSLK
;
A
#
# COMPACT_ATOMS: atom_id res chain seq x y z
N MET A 1 0.76 -15.85 -28.65
CA MET A 1 1.48 -15.71 -28.25
C MET A 1 2.06 -16.00 -26.99
N PHE A 2 2.96 -16.74 -26.96
CA PHE A 2 3.48 -17.17 -25.82
C PHE A 2 4.14 -16.16 -24.99
N THR A 3 4.37 -15.09 -25.50
CA THR A 3 4.93 -14.01 -24.76
C THR A 3 4.13 -13.63 -23.55
N PHE A 4 2.80 -13.72 -23.69
CA PHE A 4 1.94 -13.45 -22.59
C PHE A 4 2.21 -14.38 -21.43
N THR A 5 2.36 -15.67 -21.68
CA THR A 5 2.67 -16.61 -20.63
C THR A 5 3.99 -16.29 -19.94
N LEU A 6 4.97 -15.93 -20.73
CA LEU A 6 6.23 -15.55 -20.18
C LEU A 6 6.11 -14.33 -19.30
N LYS A 7 5.30 -13.35 -19.68
CA LYS A 7 5.08 -12.20 -18.84
C LYS A 7 4.47 -12.56 -17.50
N GLN A 8 3.58 -13.51 -17.50
CA GLN A 8 2.95 -13.93 -16.26
C GLN A 8 3.92 -14.62 -15.32
N THR A 9 4.90 -15.30 -15.87
CA THR A 9 5.89 -15.95 -15.03
C THR A 9 7.00 -15.01 -14.62
N MET A 10 7.10 -13.86 -15.27
CA MET A 10 8.04 -12.87 -14.83
C MET A 10 7.57 -12.35 -13.51
N ALA A 11 8.43 -12.39 -12.58
CA ALA A 11 8.11 -12.16 -11.23
C ALA A 11 7.41 -10.85 -11.01
N VAL A 12 6.26 -10.94 -10.42
CA VAL A 12 5.63 -9.81 -9.79
C VAL A 12 6.31 -9.70 -8.43
N THR A 13 6.89 -8.56 -8.16
CA THR A 13 7.51 -8.36 -6.85
C THR A 13 6.41 -8.20 -5.81
N CYS A 14 6.51 -8.98 -4.74
CA CYS A 14 5.63 -8.87 -3.59
C CYS A 14 6.47 -8.67 -2.34
N ALA A 15 5.90 -8.02 -1.36
CA ALA A 15 6.59 -7.81 -0.09
C ALA A 15 5.59 -7.87 1.05
N THR A 16 6.06 -8.32 2.21
CA THR A 16 5.23 -8.34 3.41
C THR A 16 5.18 -6.95 4.00
N ILE A 17 3.98 -6.40 4.05
CA ILE A 17 3.73 -5.02 4.47
C ILE A 17 2.73 -5.04 5.61
N GLU A 18 2.90 -4.15 6.58
CA GLU A 18 1.92 -3.96 7.64
C GLU A 18 1.10 -2.71 7.35
N LEU A 19 -0.21 -2.83 7.49
CA LEU A 19 -1.14 -1.72 7.38
C LEU A 19 -1.81 -1.53 8.73
N ILE A 20 -1.96 -0.28 9.15
CA ILE A 20 -2.46 0.04 10.49
C ILE A 20 -3.52 1.12 10.36
N ASN A 21 -4.60 0.99 11.14
CA ASN A 21 -5.62 2.02 11.22
C ASN A 21 -5.04 3.22 11.98
N GLN A 22 -4.84 4.31 11.26
CA GLN A 22 -4.21 5.52 11.81
C GLN A 22 -5.07 6.18 12.89
N TYR A 23 -6.38 6.12 12.76
CA TYR A 23 -7.28 6.69 13.76
C TYR A 23 -7.20 5.92 15.08
N ASP A 24 -7.06 4.60 15.00
CA ASP A 24 -6.88 3.78 16.20
C ASP A 24 -5.57 4.14 16.88
N GLU A 25 -4.53 4.37 16.11
CA GLU A 25 -3.24 4.77 16.66
C GLU A 25 -3.33 6.10 17.40
N TYR A 26 -4.03 7.07 16.82
CA TYR A 26 -4.25 8.34 17.49
C TYR A 26 -5.03 8.18 18.78
N LYS A 27 -6.07 7.36 18.78
CA LYS A 27 -6.84 7.09 19.99
C LYS A 27 -5.98 6.44 21.08
N HIS A 28 -5.10 5.55 20.67
CA HIS A 28 -4.15 4.95 21.61
C HIS A 28 -3.23 6.00 22.21
N GLN A 29 -2.69 6.89 21.39
CA GLN A 29 -1.82 7.97 21.84
C GLN A 29 -2.55 8.90 22.81
N ASP A 30 -3.85 9.09 22.62
CA ASP A 30 -4.68 9.93 23.47
C ASP A 30 -5.18 9.20 24.73
N GLY A 31 -4.79 7.96 24.92
CA GLY A 31 -5.20 7.17 26.09
C GLY A 31 -6.61 6.60 26.00
N GLU A 32 -7.24 6.65 24.81
CA GLU A 32 -8.62 6.20 24.64
C GLU A 32 -8.74 4.76 24.14
N LEU A 33 -7.65 4.13 23.80
CA LEU A 33 -7.64 2.80 23.22
C LEU A 33 -6.37 2.07 23.62
N ASP A 34 -6.48 0.80 24.00
CA ASP A 34 -5.29 -0.01 24.31
C ASP A 34 -4.54 -0.35 23.02
N ALA A 35 -3.23 -0.50 23.12
CA ALA A 35 -2.42 -0.86 21.97
C ALA A 35 -2.91 -2.13 21.28
N ALA A 36 -3.39 -3.10 22.04
CA ALA A 36 -3.89 -4.36 21.50
C ALA A 36 -5.17 -4.19 20.68
N GLN A 37 -5.84 -3.06 20.80
CA GLN A 37 -7.09 -2.79 20.10
C GLN A 37 -6.87 -2.03 18.80
N ILE A 38 -5.65 -1.62 18.50
CA ILE A 38 -5.32 -0.97 17.23
C ILE A 38 -5.47 -2.01 16.13
N ARG A 39 -6.34 -1.72 15.15
CA ARG A 39 -6.59 -2.67 14.06
C ARG A 39 -5.46 -2.62 13.05
N ARG A 40 -4.99 -3.78 12.67
CA ARG A 40 -3.83 -3.98 11.79
C ARG A 40 -4.10 -5.09 10.81
N TRP A 41 -3.39 -5.06 9.72
CA TRP A 41 -3.36 -6.14 8.75
C TRP A 41 -1.91 -6.30 8.30
N SER A 42 -1.46 -7.53 8.16
CA SER A 42 -0.12 -7.80 7.65
C SER A 42 -0.23 -8.90 6.61
N GLY A 43 0.46 -8.74 5.53
CA GLY A 43 0.45 -9.71 4.46
C GLY A 43 1.23 -9.22 3.26
N GLU A 44 1.15 -10.00 2.19
CA GLU A 44 1.87 -9.67 0.97
C GLU A 44 1.09 -8.69 0.13
N LEU A 45 1.76 -7.62 -0.27
CA LEU A 45 1.26 -6.68 -1.27
C LEU A 45 2.09 -6.81 -2.53
N MET A 46 1.42 -6.74 -3.66
CA MET A 46 2.10 -6.63 -4.94
C MET A 46 2.70 -5.23 -5.04
N ILE A 47 3.94 -5.14 -5.47
CA ILE A 47 4.62 -3.85 -5.65
C ILE A 47 4.49 -3.48 -7.12
N ASP A 48 3.71 -2.45 -7.40
CA ASP A 48 3.39 -2.03 -8.77
C ASP A 48 3.82 -0.59 -9.00
N THR A 49 4.99 -0.40 -9.58
CA THR A 49 5.52 0.94 -9.83
C THR A 49 4.73 1.71 -10.89
N GLY A 50 3.87 1.02 -11.63
CA GLY A 50 2.98 1.67 -12.59
C GLY A 50 1.71 2.22 -11.96
N ALA A 51 1.42 1.86 -10.71
CA ALA A 51 0.30 2.40 -9.97
C ALA A 51 0.75 3.57 -9.12
N ILE A 52 -0.19 4.43 -8.75
CA ILE A 52 0.14 5.64 -8.00
C ILE A 52 0.11 5.39 -6.50
N ARG A 53 -0.93 4.74 -6.00
CA ARG A 53 -1.23 4.69 -4.59
C ARG A 53 -1.30 3.28 -4.05
N LEU A 54 -1.52 3.20 -2.74
CA LEU A 54 -1.94 1.97 -2.11
C LEU A 54 -3.35 1.62 -2.60
N ALA A 55 -3.56 0.36 -2.94
CA ALA A 55 -4.89 -0.15 -3.25
C ALA A 55 -5.12 -1.41 -2.42
N ILE A 56 -6.20 -1.41 -1.66
CA ILE A 56 -6.59 -2.52 -0.79
C ILE A 56 -7.90 -3.09 -1.30
N ASN A 57 -8.23 -4.29 -0.88
CA ASN A 57 -9.54 -4.87 -1.21
C ASN A 57 -10.52 -4.64 -0.05
N GLU A 58 -11.78 -5.02 -0.29
CA GLU A 58 -12.83 -4.87 0.73
C GLU A 58 -12.51 -5.62 2.01
N GLU A 59 -11.89 -6.77 1.90
CA GLU A 59 -11.55 -7.57 3.08
C GLU A 59 -10.56 -6.82 3.98
N ILE A 60 -9.53 -6.25 3.38
CA ILE A 60 -8.54 -5.48 4.14
C ILE A 60 -9.17 -4.23 4.74
N LYS A 61 -10.00 -3.53 3.96
CA LYS A 61 -10.69 -2.35 4.46
C LYS A 61 -11.51 -2.69 5.70
N ASN A 62 -12.26 -3.79 5.65
CA ASN A 62 -13.09 -4.20 6.77
C ASN A 62 -12.27 -4.63 7.97
N LYS A 63 -11.17 -5.34 7.73
CA LYS A 63 -10.31 -5.76 8.82
C LYS A 63 -9.66 -4.58 9.53
N LEU A 64 -9.28 -3.56 8.78
CA LEU A 64 -8.74 -2.34 9.35
C LEU A 64 -9.83 -1.44 9.95
N GLY A 65 -11.08 -1.71 9.67
CA GLY A 65 -12.18 -0.89 10.16
C GLY A 65 -12.16 0.54 9.67
N LEU A 66 -11.73 0.75 8.43
CA LEU A 66 -11.63 2.09 7.88
C LEU A 66 -13.00 2.68 7.63
N ARG A 67 -13.10 3.99 7.80
CA ARG A 67 -14.35 4.70 7.59
C ARG A 67 -14.66 4.78 6.11
N LYS A 68 -15.97 4.94 5.81
CA LYS A 68 -16.40 5.16 4.45
C LYS A 68 -15.69 6.38 3.87
N GLY A 69 -15.19 6.24 2.66
CA GLY A 69 -14.47 7.30 1.97
C GLY A 69 -15.32 7.97 0.92
N THR A 70 -14.66 8.60 -0.02
CA THR A 70 -15.31 9.31 -1.13
C THR A 70 -15.11 8.52 -2.42
N MET A 71 -16.07 8.67 -3.34
CA MET A 71 -15.92 8.07 -4.66
C MET A 71 -15.02 8.94 -5.52
N THR A 72 -14.13 8.33 -6.25
CA THR A 72 -13.22 9.03 -7.15
C THR A 72 -13.19 8.32 -8.51
N ASN A 73 -12.81 9.03 -9.53
CA ASN A 73 -12.73 8.48 -10.87
C ASN A 73 -11.33 7.97 -11.13
N ILE A 74 -11.24 6.78 -11.71
CA ILE A 74 -9.97 6.22 -12.14
C ILE A 74 -10.07 5.79 -13.60
N THR A 75 -8.95 5.78 -14.27
CA THR A 75 -8.87 5.29 -15.63
C THR A 75 -8.36 3.85 -15.60
N LEU A 76 -9.09 2.97 -16.23
CA LEU A 76 -8.71 1.56 -16.31
C LEU A 76 -7.75 1.34 -17.48
N ALA A 77 -7.17 0.15 -17.54
CA ALA A 77 -6.16 -0.18 -18.54
C ALA A 77 -6.69 -0.04 -19.97
N ASP A 78 -8.00 -0.26 -20.18
CA ASP A 78 -8.62 -0.13 -21.50
C ASP A 78 -9.01 1.30 -21.86
N GLY A 79 -8.66 2.27 -21.00
CA GLY A 79 -8.99 3.67 -21.20
C GLY A 79 -10.35 4.09 -20.68
N SER A 80 -11.17 3.16 -20.21
CA SER A 80 -12.46 3.51 -19.65
C SER A 80 -12.31 4.14 -18.27
N ILE A 81 -13.32 4.90 -17.87
CA ILE A 81 -13.34 5.55 -16.57
C ILE A 81 -14.33 4.80 -15.67
N SER A 82 -13.90 4.52 -14.45
CA SER A 82 -14.72 3.88 -13.44
C SER A 82 -14.63 4.65 -12.15
N GLN A 83 -15.59 4.42 -11.25
CA GLN A 83 -15.56 5.03 -9.93
C GLN A 83 -15.10 4.02 -8.91
N ILE A 84 -14.27 4.47 -7.98
CA ILE A 84 -13.74 3.63 -6.93
C ILE A 84 -13.73 4.42 -5.64
N GLU A 85 -13.90 3.73 -4.52
CA GLU A 85 -13.86 4.39 -3.21
C GLU A 85 -12.42 4.70 -2.82
N MET A 86 -12.20 5.89 -2.29
CA MET A 86 -10.93 6.30 -1.71
C MET A 86 -11.13 6.48 -0.22
N VAL A 87 -10.43 5.69 0.59
CA VAL A 87 -10.50 5.77 2.05
C VAL A 87 -9.22 6.40 2.58
N GLY A 88 -9.32 7.03 3.75
CA GLY A 88 -8.17 7.64 4.39
C GLY A 88 -7.74 6.89 5.64
N GLY A 89 -6.69 7.39 6.27
CA GLY A 89 -6.31 6.94 7.60
C GLY A 89 -5.56 5.63 7.66
N VAL A 90 -4.71 5.35 6.67
CA VAL A 90 -3.87 4.16 6.67
C VAL A 90 -2.42 4.54 6.93
N LYS A 91 -1.79 3.82 7.85
CA LYS A 91 -0.35 3.89 8.03
C LYS A 91 0.26 2.63 7.44
N ILE A 92 1.17 2.81 6.51
CA ILE A 92 1.92 1.69 5.93
C ILE A 92 3.24 1.58 6.67
N ARG A 93 3.64 0.37 6.99
CA ARG A 93 4.94 0.14 7.61
C ARG A 93 5.68 -1.00 6.93
N PHE A 94 6.94 -0.74 6.61
CA PHE A 94 7.88 -1.74 6.11
C PHE A 94 9.16 -1.58 6.90
N GLY A 95 9.40 -2.47 7.85
CA GLY A 95 10.50 -2.32 8.79
C GLY A 95 10.32 -1.02 9.60
N ASP A 96 11.29 -0.15 9.52
CA ASP A 96 11.25 1.15 10.21
C ASP A 96 10.71 2.27 9.33
N ARG A 97 10.35 1.96 8.08
CA ARG A 97 9.87 2.97 7.14
C ARG A 97 8.36 3.05 7.19
N ILE A 98 7.86 4.27 7.19
CA ILE A 98 6.44 4.56 7.43
C ILE A 98 5.92 5.53 6.38
N CYS A 99 4.67 5.33 5.97
CA CYS A 99 3.96 6.24 5.08
C CYS A 99 2.53 6.38 5.58
N TYR A 100 2.02 7.59 5.67
CA TYR A 100 0.62 7.85 6.00
C TYR A 100 -0.11 8.18 4.71
N THR A 101 -1.18 7.45 4.43
CA THR A 101 -1.81 7.58 3.11
C THR A 101 -3.30 7.25 3.13
N GLY A 102 -3.95 7.60 2.04
CA GLY A 102 -5.23 7.02 1.69
C GLY A 102 -5.03 5.80 0.80
N ALA A 103 -6.10 5.11 0.50
CA ALA A 103 -6.05 3.92 -0.32
C ALA A 103 -7.28 3.83 -1.21
N PHE A 104 -7.09 3.31 -2.42
CA PHE A 104 -8.22 2.89 -3.25
C PHE A 104 -8.74 1.56 -2.73
N VAL A 105 -10.04 1.37 -2.79
CA VAL A 105 -10.66 0.12 -2.38
C VAL A 105 -11.09 -0.66 -3.62
N LEU A 106 -10.43 -1.76 -3.84
CA LEU A 106 -10.69 -2.66 -4.97
C LEU A 106 -11.77 -3.66 -4.58
N PRO A 107 -12.43 -4.29 -5.56
CA PRO A 107 -13.39 -5.33 -5.25
C PRO A 107 -12.78 -6.46 -4.43
N GLN A 108 -13.64 -7.17 -3.71
CA GLN A 108 -13.22 -8.32 -2.92
C GLN A 108 -12.53 -9.35 -3.82
N ASN A 109 -11.55 -10.04 -3.26
CA ASN A 109 -10.71 -11.03 -3.97
C ASN A 109 -9.79 -10.43 -5.03
N THR A 110 -9.63 -9.11 -5.04
CA THR A 110 -8.63 -8.47 -5.90
C THR A 110 -7.32 -8.39 -5.13
N GLU A 111 -6.22 -8.56 -5.83
CA GLU A 111 -4.89 -8.50 -5.24
C GLU A 111 -4.60 -7.08 -4.75
N PRO A 112 -4.28 -6.89 -3.47
CA PRO A 112 -3.86 -5.57 -3.00
C PRO A 112 -2.48 -5.21 -3.50
N LEU A 113 -2.24 -3.93 -3.70
CA LEU A 113 -0.96 -3.49 -4.25
C LEU A 113 -0.52 -2.15 -3.65
N MET A 114 0.77 -1.90 -3.76
CA MET A 114 1.37 -0.65 -3.33
C MET A 114 2.03 0.01 -4.54
N GLY A 115 1.65 1.25 -4.80
CA GLY A 115 2.13 2.01 -5.94
C GLY A 115 3.35 2.86 -5.64
N CYS A 116 3.70 3.74 -6.59
CA CYS A 116 4.96 4.45 -6.54
C CYS A 116 5.04 5.53 -5.46
N ILE A 117 3.94 6.20 -5.12
CA ILE A 117 4.01 7.26 -4.11
C ILE A 117 4.42 6.72 -2.74
N PRO A 118 3.79 5.66 -2.21
CA PRO A 118 4.27 5.08 -0.94
C PRO A 118 5.71 4.61 -1.02
N LEU A 119 6.13 4.04 -2.15
CA LEU A 119 7.52 3.61 -2.29
C LEU A 119 8.48 4.78 -2.18
N GLU A 120 8.16 5.90 -2.81
CA GLU A 120 8.99 7.09 -2.72
C GLU A 120 8.98 7.71 -1.33
N GLU A 121 7.82 7.75 -0.69
CA GLU A 121 7.73 8.30 0.66
C GLU A 121 8.47 7.48 1.69
N MET A 122 8.54 6.18 1.51
CA MET A 122 9.30 5.32 2.41
C MET A 122 10.76 5.18 1.98
N ASP A 123 11.12 5.79 0.85
CA ASP A 123 12.47 5.73 0.29
C ASP A 123 12.94 4.29 0.13
N LEU A 124 12.12 3.52 -0.59
CA LEU A 124 12.36 2.11 -0.85
C LEU A 124 12.73 1.88 -2.29
N VAL A 125 13.45 0.81 -2.55
CA VAL A 125 13.79 0.37 -3.90
C VAL A 125 13.27 -1.04 -4.14
N VAL A 126 12.89 -1.29 -5.39
CA VAL A 126 12.41 -2.61 -5.81
C VAL A 126 13.54 -3.29 -6.56
N ILE A 127 13.79 -4.54 -6.24
CA ILE A 127 14.75 -5.36 -6.95
C ILE A 127 13.99 -6.53 -7.56
N PRO A 128 13.47 -6.34 -8.80
CA PRO A 128 12.59 -7.33 -9.40
C PRO A 128 13.24 -8.68 -9.62
N SER A 129 14.54 -8.70 -9.95
CA SER A 129 15.25 -9.93 -10.20
C SER A 129 15.34 -10.81 -8.95
N GLU A 130 15.19 -10.22 -7.77
CA GLU A 130 15.24 -10.93 -6.50
C GLU A 130 13.88 -10.99 -5.82
N ASN A 131 12.84 -10.47 -6.47
CA ASN A 131 11.49 -10.39 -5.90
C ASN A 131 11.55 -9.76 -4.51
N ARG A 132 12.20 -8.61 -4.42
CA ARG A 132 12.52 -8.02 -3.13
C ARG A 132 12.31 -6.52 -3.10
N LEU A 133 11.84 -6.05 -1.97
CA LEU A 133 11.73 -4.66 -1.62
C LEU A 133 12.72 -4.40 -0.50
N GLU A 134 13.47 -3.31 -0.57
CA GLU A 134 14.40 -2.98 0.49
C GLU A 134 14.59 -1.48 0.63
N TYR A 135 15.22 -1.07 1.71
CA TYR A 135 15.56 0.33 1.94
C TYR A 135 16.50 0.81 0.84
N ASN A 136 16.37 2.07 0.46
CA ASN A 136 17.31 2.65 -0.49
C ASN A 136 18.71 2.49 0.10
N PRO A 137 19.63 1.81 -0.59
CA PRO A 137 20.97 1.56 -0.07
C PRO A 137 21.79 2.82 0.16
N LYS A 138 21.39 3.93 -0.44
CA LYS A 138 22.05 5.21 -0.19
C LYS A 138 21.60 5.84 1.14
N HIS A 139 20.49 5.38 1.69
CA HIS A 139 19.92 5.92 2.92
C HIS A 139 19.50 4.78 3.85
N PRO A 140 20.46 3.96 4.31
CA PRO A 140 20.10 2.76 5.06
C PRO A 140 19.56 3.04 6.46
N ASP A 141 19.86 4.21 7.01
CA ASP A 141 19.50 4.52 8.41
C ASP A 141 18.19 5.28 8.55
N GLY A 142 17.62 5.73 7.45
CA GLY A 142 16.36 6.47 7.47
C GLY A 142 16.06 7.09 6.13
N ALA A 143 14.78 7.31 5.85
CA ALA A 143 14.37 7.92 4.60
C ALA A 143 14.92 9.34 4.47
N LEU A 144 15.29 9.71 3.24
CA LEU A 144 15.82 11.04 2.97
C LEU A 144 15.00 11.67 1.85
N PHE A 145 14.54 12.87 2.09
CA PHE A 145 13.67 13.60 1.17
C PHE A 145 14.31 14.91 0.73
N SER A 146 13.94 15.33 -0.48
CA SER A 146 14.31 16.65 -0.97
C SER A 146 13.10 17.56 -0.92
N LEU A 147 13.30 18.79 -0.46
CA LEU A 147 12.24 19.80 -0.42
C LEU A 147 12.22 20.69 -1.66
N LYS A 148 13.01 20.38 -2.66
CA LYS A 148 13.07 21.19 -3.87
C LYS A 148 12.09 20.71 -4.91
#